data_da462accbd5c5a248a0dc117385aabef
#
_entry.id   da462accbd5c5a248a0dc117385aabef
#
_cell.length_a   1.000
_cell.length_b   1.000
_cell.length_c   1.000
_cell.angle_alpha   90.00
_cell.angle_beta   90.00
_cell.angle_gamma   90.00
#
_symmetry.space_group_name_H-M   'P 1'
#
loop_
_entity.id
_entity.type
_entity.pdbx_description
1 polymer ?
#
loop_
_entity_poly.entity_id
_entity_poly.type
_entity_poly.pdbx_seq_one_letter_code
_entity_poly.pdbx_strand_id
1 'polypeptide(L)'
;MYLFFDTETTGKPKNYNGSIKDLDNWPRITQFAWHLYKENGTLIKSFQSLVKPDGWEVPKEEFFIKNNMSTERCEKEGRPIKGILEQFKNEIEDSKYLLAHNLNFDLAVTASEMYRIGLKAENKPIKICTMQSTTDILKLPGPYGFKWPSLTELHNHLFGCDFVGAHDASDDVTAMAKCFFQLIKNKQITI
;
A
#
# COMPACT_ATOMS: atom_id res chain seq x y z
N MET A 1 -7.49 13.11 -9.86
CA MET A 1 -6.59 11.96 -10.08
C MET A 1 -6.69 11.01 -8.91
N TYR A 2 -6.44 9.72 -9.15
CA TYR A 2 -6.36 8.65 -8.15
C TYR A 2 -4.91 8.26 -7.93
N LEU A 3 -4.44 8.31 -6.69
CA LEU A 3 -3.13 7.84 -6.28
C LEU A 3 -3.30 6.54 -5.50
N PHE A 4 -2.92 5.43 -6.12
CA PHE A 4 -2.86 4.12 -5.49
C PHE A 4 -1.46 3.90 -4.94
N PHE A 5 -1.34 3.32 -3.75
CA PHE A 5 -0.04 3.00 -3.17
C PHE A 5 -0.11 1.76 -2.30
N ASP A 6 1.04 1.14 -2.10
CA ASP A 6 1.23 -0.02 -1.25
C ASP A 6 2.63 -0.03 -0.66
N THR A 7 2.79 -0.65 0.52
CA THR A 7 4.05 -0.72 1.23
C THR A 7 4.34 -2.14 1.73
N GLU A 8 5.48 -2.69 1.33
CA GLU A 8 6.04 -3.84 2.03
C GLU A 8 6.85 -3.34 3.22
N THR A 9 6.81 -4.08 4.33
CA THR A 9 7.40 -3.63 5.60
C THR A 9 8.16 -4.73 6.31
N THR A 10 8.97 -4.38 7.32
CA THR A 10 9.70 -5.34 8.18
C THR A 10 8.77 -6.16 9.09
N GLY A 11 7.47 -6.02 9.00
CA GLY A 11 6.49 -6.77 9.78
C GLY A 11 5.25 -5.96 10.13
N LYS A 12 4.62 -6.29 11.25
CA LYS A 12 3.39 -5.64 11.73
C LYS A 12 3.70 -4.67 12.86
N PRO A 13 2.84 -3.65 13.11
CA PRO A 13 2.99 -2.79 14.28
C PRO A 13 2.73 -3.58 15.56
N LYS A 14 3.35 -3.16 16.66
CA LYS A 14 3.08 -3.74 18.00
C LYS A 14 1.64 -3.47 18.44
N ASN A 15 1.10 -2.32 18.05
CA ASN A 15 -0.29 -1.90 18.29
C ASN A 15 -0.82 -1.14 17.06
N TYR A 16 -1.87 -1.65 16.41
CA TYR A 16 -2.51 -1.01 15.25
C TYR A 16 -3.17 0.33 15.57
N ASN A 17 -3.49 0.60 16.83
CA ASN A 17 -4.03 1.88 17.30
C ASN A 17 -2.95 2.82 17.87
N GLY A 18 -1.67 2.46 17.72
CA GLY A 18 -0.55 3.25 18.21
C GLY A 18 -0.43 4.59 17.48
N SER A 19 0.10 5.61 18.19
CA SER A 19 0.40 6.89 17.56
C SER A 19 1.47 6.73 16.47
N ILE A 20 1.32 7.42 15.35
CA ILE A 20 2.35 7.50 14.30
C ILE A 20 3.66 8.13 14.78
N LYS A 21 3.63 8.81 15.93
CA LYS A 21 4.81 9.39 16.57
C LYS A 21 5.56 8.38 17.45
N ASP A 22 4.94 7.26 17.78
CA ASP A 22 5.58 6.15 18.46
C ASP A 22 6.35 5.32 17.41
N LEU A 23 7.61 5.72 17.20
CA LEU A 23 8.45 5.18 16.13
C LEU A 23 8.88 3.74 16.39
N ASP A 24 8.83 3.27 17.64
CA ASP A 24 9.13 1.89 18.01
C ASP A 24 7.93 0.95 17.79
N ASN A 25 6.74 1.51 17.62
CA ASN A 25 5.51 0.76 17.35
C ASN A 25 5.41 0.32 15.88
N TRP A 26 5.86 1.15 14.94
CA TRP A 26 5.62 0.96 13.50
C TRP A 26 6.82 0.31 12.81
N PRO A 27 6.57 -0.69 11.93
CA PRO A 27 7.63 -1.32 11.15
C PRO A 27 8.27 -0.32 10.17
N ARG A 28 9.43 -0.68 9.62
CA ARG A 28 10.11 0.08 8.57
C ARG A 28 9.60 -0.37 7.21
N ILE A 29 9.54 0.54 6.24
CA ILE A 29 9.19 0.23 4.86
C ILE A 29 10.40 -0.41 4.18
N THR A 30 10.19 -1.59 3.58
CA THR A 30 11.20 -2.32 2.79
C THR A 30 11.06 -2.08 1.28
N GLN A 31 9.81 -1.91 0.82
CA GLN A 31 9.48 -1.57 -0.56
C GLN A 31 8.31 -0.60 -0.59
N PHE A 32 8.32 0.34 -1.52
CA PHE A 32 7.26 1.32 -1.70
C PHE A 32 6.91 1.45 -3.17
N ALA A 33 5.63 1.35 -3.48
CA ALA A 33 5.11 1.56 -4.83
C ALA A 33 3.90 2.47 -4.84
N TRP A 34 3.75 3.25 -5.92
CA TRP A 34 2.53 3.99 -6.21
C TRP A 34 2.29 4.17 -7.70
N HIS A 35 1.02 4.23 -8.07
CA HIS A 35 0.57 4.51 -9.42
C HIS A 35 -0.43 5.66 -9.41
N LEU A 36 -0.25 6.62 -10.31
CA LEU A 36 -1.14 7.75 -10.51
C LEU A 36 -2.00 7.52 -11.75
N TYR A 37 -3.32 7.62 -11.60
CA TYR A 37 -4.29 7.43 -12.67
C TYR A 37 -5.17 8.67 -12.88
N LYS A 38 -5.58 8.88 -14.14
CA LYS A 38 -6.71 9.77 -14.46
C LYS A 38 -8.04 9.16 -14.01
N GLU A 39 -9.10 9.98 -13.97
CA GLU A 39 -10.45 9.51 -13.60
C GLU A 39 -11.01 8.46 -14.58
N ASN A 40 -10.56 8.45 -15.81
CA ASN A 40 -10.93 7.46 -16.81
C ASN A 40 -10.14 6.14 -16.73
N GLY A 41 -9.29 5.95 -15.71
CA GLY A 41 -8.47 4.75 -15.54
C GLY A 41 -7.16 4.72 -16.35
N THR A 42 -6.78 5.81 -17.02
CA THR A 42 -5.49 5.89 -17.74
C THR A 42 -4.35 6.07 -16.73
N LEU A 43 -3.37 5.17 -16.75
CA LEU A 43 -2.14 5.31 -15.97
C LEU A 43 -1.34 6.52 -16.47
N ILE A 44 -0.95 7.41 -15.55
CA ILE A 44 -0.12 8.60 -15.85
C ILE A 44 1.32 8.32 -15.46
N LYS A 45 1.53 7.73 -14.28
CA LYS A 45 2.85 7.54 -13.68
C LYS A 45 2.85 6.32 -12.79
N SER A 46 3.94 5.60 -12.81
CA SER A 46 4.22 4.52 -11.87
C SER A 46 5.58 4.73 -11.22
N PHE A 47 5.70 4.31 -9.99
CA PHE A 47 6.94 4.31 -9.22
C PHE A 47 7.01 3.04 -8.37
N GLN A 48 8.21 2.51 -8.26
CA GLN A 48 8.54 1.41 -7.35
C GLN A 48 10.00 1.56 -6.90
N SER A 49 10.27 1.27 -5.65
CA SER A 49 11.64 1.19 -5.13
C SER A 49 11.71 0.33 -3.89
N LEU A 50 12.76 -0.47 -3.77
CA LEU A 50 13.23 -0.93 -2.48
C LEU A 50 13.73 0.25 -1.66
N VAL A 51 13.64 0.13 -0.34
CA VAL A 51 14.13 1.15 0.59
C VAL A 51 15.47 0.71 1.16
N LYS A 52 16.48 1.58 1.02
CA LYS A 52 17.78 1.33 1.60
C LYS A 52 17.68 1.39 3.13
N PRO A 53 18.14 0.35 3.85
CA PRO A 53 18.16 0.35 5.30
C PRO A 53 18.97 1.50 5.89
N ASP A 54 18.45 2.07 6.98
CA ASP A 54 19.10 3.09 7.78
C ASP A 54 18.94 2.73 9.26
N GLY A 55 19.88 1.93 9.77
CA GLY A 55 19.87 1.44 11.14
C GLY A 55 18.83 0.35 11.44
N TRP A 56 18.33 -0.34 10.42
CA TRP A 56 17.42 -1.48 10.55
C TRP A 56 17.79 -2.58 9.57
N GLU A 57 17.26 -3.79 9.79
CA GLU A 57 17.47 -4.96 8.93
C GLU A 57 16.12 -5.56 8.52
N VAL A 58 16.11 -6.24 7.36
CA VAL A 58 14.99 -7.09 6.95
C VAL A 58 15.02 -8.36 7.79
N PRO A 59 13.90 -8.79 8.42
CA PRO A 59 13.84 -10.04 9.17
C PRO A 59 14.20 -11.25 8.30
N LYS A 60 14.89 -12.24 8.91
CA LYS A 60 15.31 -13.48 8.23
C LYS A 60 14.26 -14.59 8.35
N GLU A 61 12.99 -14.22 8.26
CA GLU A 61 11.86 -15.14 8.32
C GLU A 61 11.55 -15.69 6.91
N GLU A 62 10.95 -16.88 6.85
CA GLU A 62 10.61 -17.57 5.60
C GLU A 62 9.82 -16.69 4.62
N PHE A 63 8.92 -15.85 5.13
CA PHE A 63 8.15 -14.90 4.33
C PHE A 63 9.05 -13.97 3.51
N PHE A 64 10.07 -13.37 4.12
CA PHE A 64 10.97 -12.44 3.43
C PHE A 64 11.85 -13.16 2.42
N ILE A 65 12.36 -14.35 2.78
CA ILE A 65 13.17 -15.18 1.89
C ILE A 65 12.37 -15.57 0.64
N LYS A 66 11.14 -16.04 0.84
CA LYS A 66 10.25 -16.46 -0.26
C LYS A 66 9.91 -15.31 -1.22
N ASN A 67 9.78 -14.09 -0.69
CA ASN A 67 9.51 -12.89 -1.47
C ASN A 67 10.81 -12.18 -1.93
N ASN A 68 11.95 -12.88 -1.86
CA ASN A 68 13.26 -12.33 -2.28
C ASN A 68 13.58 -10.97 -1.64
N MET A 69 13.20 -10.78 -0.36
CA MET A 69 13.45 -9.56 0.40
C MET A 69 14.55 -9.84 1.42
N SER A 70 15.67 -9.11 1.33
CA SER A 70 16.79 -9.21 2.27
C SER A 70 17.44 -7.86 2.51
N THR A 71 18.15 -7.73 3.63
CA THR A 71 18.93 -6.52 3.94
C THR A 71 19.95 -6.22 2.85
N GLU A 72 20.68 -7.21 2.38
CA GLU A 72 21.72 -7.07 1.35
C GLU A 72 21.13 -6.57 0.02
N ARG A 73 19.95 -7.08 -0.35
CA ARG A 73 19.25 -6.61 -1.55
C ARG A 73 18.79 -5.17 -1.39
N CYS A 74 18.20 -4.84 -0.24
CA CYS A 74 17.75 -3.48 0.06
C CYS A 74 18.92 -2.48 0.12
N GLU A 75 20.08 -2.89 0.63
CA GLU A 75 21.30 -2.06 0.62
C GLU A 75 21.82 -1.81 -0.79
N LYS A 76 21.83 -2.84 -1.64
CA LYS A 76 22.38 -2.80 -3.00
C LYS A 76 21.48 -2.06 -3.99
N GLU A 77 20.17 -2.31 -3.93
CA GLU A 77 19.19 -1.88 -4.94
C GLU A 77 18.28 -0.76 -4.43
N GLY A 78 18.20 -0.58 -3.10
CA GLY A 78 17.29 0.37 -2.46
C GLY A 78 17.73 1.81 -2.55
N ARG A 79 16.75 2.70 -2.48
CA ARG A 79 16.95 4.16 -2.43
C ARG A 79 16.71 4.66 -1.01
N PRO A 80 17.36 5.77 -0.59
CA PRO A 80 17.07 6.41 0.69
C PRO A 80 15.59 6.77 0.80
N ILE A 81 14.95 6.41 1.94
CA ILE A 81 13.52 6.64 2.19
C ILE A 81 13.11 8.11 2.03
N LYS A 82 14.00 9.04 2.39
CA LYS A 82 13.72 10.49 2.28
C LYS A 82 13.36 10.89 0.85
N GLY A 83 14.16 10.50 -0.14
CA GLY A 83 13.88 10.85 -1.54
C GLY A 83 12.62 10.18 -2.10
N ILE A 84 12.28 8.98 -1.60
CA ILE A 84 11.04 8.28 -1.95
C ILE A 84 9.84 9.05 -1.41
N LEU A 85 9.86 9.41 -0.13
CA LEU A 85 8.75 10.10 0.54
C LEU A 85 8.57 11.54 0.05
N GLU A 86 9.64 12.25 -0.33
CA GLU A 86 9.56 13.56 -0.96
C GLU A 86 8.84 13.49 -2.32
N GLN A 87 9.14 12.46 -3.13
CA GLN A 87 8.42 12.22 -4.38
C GLN A 87 6.94 11.86 -4.12
N PHE A 88 6.68 10.93 -3.21
CA PHE A 88 5.31 10.53 -2.87
C PHE A 88 4.48 11.69 -2.32
N LYS A 89 5.08 12.57 -1.51
CA LYS A 89 4.44 13.79 -1.04
C LYS A 89 3.93 14.65 -2.21
N ASN A 90 4.75 14.85 -3.24
CA ASN A 90 4.36 15.63 -4.42
C ASN A 90 3.16 14.99 -5.14
N GLU A 91 3.11 13.65 -5.24
CA GLU A 91 1.96 12.95 -5.81
C GLU A 91 0.70 13.10 -4.95
N ILE A 92 0.83 13.12 -3.61
CA ILE A 92 -0.29 13.41 -2.69
C ILE A 92 -0.83 14.83 -2.91
N GLU A 93 0.05 15.84 -3.08
CA GLU A 93 -0.37 17.24 -3.26
C GLU A 93 -1.20 17.43 -4.54
N ASP A 94 -0.94 16.64 -5.58
CA ASP A 94 -1.62 16.71 -6.88
C ASP A 94 -2.84 15.77 -6.97
N SER A 95 -3.10 14.97 -5.95
CA SER A 95 -4.13 13.93 -5.99
C SER A 95 -5.42 14.33 -5.29
N LYS A 96 -6.57 13.96 -5.89
CA LYS A 96 -7.89 14.09 -5.25
C LYS A 96 -8.23 12.90 -4.35
N TYR A 97 -7.79 11.71 -4.74
CA TYR A 97 -8.07 10.46 -4.03
C TYR A 97 -6.77 9.72 -3.72
N LEU A 98 -6.70 9.15 -2.52
CA LEU A 98 -5.61 8.30 -2.05
C LEU A 98 -6.16 6.93 -1.68
N LEU A 99 -5.62 5.89 -2.33
CA LEU A 99 -6.16 4.54 -2.25
C LEU A 99 -5.08 3.53 -1.83
N ALA A 100 -5.47 2.61 -0.94
CA ALA A 100 -4.70 1.40 -0.64
C ALA A 100 -5.63 0.25 -0.26
N HIS A 101 -5.12 -0.98 -0.29
CA HIS A 101 -5.82 -2.15 0.22
C HIS A 101 -5.38 -2.41 1.65
N ASN A 102 -6.23 -2.14 2.64
CA ASN A 102 -5.91 -1.95 4.06
C ASN A 102 -5.25 -0.58 4.37
N LEU A 103 -5.82 0.46 3.77
CA LEU A 103 -5.31 1.83 3.77
C LEU A 103 -4.83 2.35 5.15
N ASN A 104 -5.48 1.97 6.24
CA ASN A 104 -5.10 2.44 7.58
C ASN A 104 -3.68 2.00 7.96
N PHE A 105 -3.28 0.80 7.56
CA PHE A 105 -1.93 0.29 7.80
C PHE A 105 -0.89 1.08 6.97
N ASP A 106 -1.06 1.14 5.66
CA ASP A 106 -0.11 1.81 4.77
C ASP A 106 0.03 3.30 5.07
N LEU A 107 -1.09 3.96 5.39
CA LEU A 107 -1.06 5.35 5.84
C LEU A 107 -0.29 5.54 7.14
N ALA A 108 -0.50 4.68 8.12
CA ALA A 108 0.15 4.83 9.41
C ALA A 108 1.65 4.58 9.31
N VAL A 109 2.06 3.54 8.57
CA VAL A 109 3.47 3.25 8.32
C VAL A 109 4.13 4.39 7.54
N THR A 110 3.52 4.85 6.44
CA THR A 110 4.04 5.97 5.65
C THR A 110 4.13 7.25 6.47
N ALA A 111 3.10 7.57 7.26
CA ALA A 111 3.10 8.76 8.12
C ALA A 111 4.16 8.68 9.24
N SER A 112 4.42 7.48 9.77
CA SER A 112 5.48 7.25 10.73
C SER A 112 6.88 7.48 10.12
N GLU A 113 7.12 6.98 8.91
CA GLU A 113 8.37 7.24 8.19
C GLU A 113 8.52 8.73 7.82
N MET A 114 7.43 9.40 7.38
CA MET A 114 7.45 10.85 7.16
C MET A 114 7.76 11.62 8.44
N TYR A 115 7.19 11.20 9.57
CA TYR A 115 7.47 11.81 10.88
C TYR A 115 8.93 11.64 11.29
N ARG A 116 9.58 10.47 11.03
CA ARG A 116 11.02 10.22 11.31
C ARG A 116 11.91 11.25 10.64
N ILE A 117 11.57 11.70 9.44
CA ILE A 117 12.37 12.64 8.63
C ILE A 117 11.85 14.08 8.69
N GLY A 118 10.84 14.39 9.52
CA GLY A 118 10.25 15.72 9.65
C GLY A 118 9.47 16.20 8.43
N LEU A 119 9.01 15.27 7.56
CA LEU A 119 8.24 15.58 6.36
C LEU A 119 6.74 15.60 6.66
N LYS A 120 6.01 16.53 6.04
CA LYS A 120 4.53 16.63 6.14
C LYS A 120 3.95 16.86 4.75
N ALA A 121 2.81 16.24 4.46
CA ALA A 121 1.96 16.58 3.33
C ALA A 121 0.91 17.62 3.79
N GLU A 122 0.68 18.64 2.98
CA GLU A 122 -0.29 19.70 3.26
C GLU A 122 -1.69 19.30 2.77
N ASN A 123 -1.79 18.71 1.58
CA ASN A 123 -3.04 18.24 1.01
C ASN A 123 -3.57 17.01 1.77
N LYS A 124 -4.91 16.92 1.82
CA LYS A 124 -5.64 15.83 2.46
C LYS A 124 -6.59 15.21 1.45
N PRO A 125 -6.09 14.37 0.55
CA PRO A 125 -6.94 13.70 -0.44
C PRO A 125 -8.03 12.85 0.24
N ILE A 126 -9.11 12.61 -0.49
CA ILE A 126 -10.17 11.70 -0.06
C ILE A 126 -9.59 10.29 0.00
N LYS A 127 -9.72 9.66 1.16
CA LYS A 127 -9.15 8.34 1.44
C LYS A 127 -10.14 7.24 1.10
N ILE A 128 -9.72 6.25 0.32
CA ILE A 128 -10.54 5.10 -0.07
C ILE A 128 -9.77 3.83 0.27
N CYS A 129 -10.32 3.00 1.16
CA CYS A 129 -9.80 1.68 1.47
C CYS A 129 -10.54 0.63 0.63
N THR A 130 -9.87 0.05 -0.37
CA THR A 130 -10.50 -0.95 -1.24
C THR A 130 -10.90 -2.21 -0.48
N MET A 131 -10.17 -2.60 0.57
CA MET A 131 -10.54 -3.70 1.45
C MET A 131 -11.89 -3.47 2.16
N GLN A 132 -12.05 -2.32 2.81
CA GLN A 132 -13.28 -2.00 3.53
C GLN A 132 -14.46 -1.78 2.58
N SER A 133 -14.25 -1.07 1.46
CA SER A 133 -15.29 -0.79 0.47
C SER A 133 -15.85 -2.04 -0.20
N THR A 134 -15.14 -3.16 -0.17
CA THR A 134 -15.55 -4.41 -0.84
C THR A 134 -15.99 -5.51 0.12
N THR A 135 -15.96 -5.27 1.43
CA THR A 135 -16.36 -6.26 2.44
C THR A 135 -17.80 -6.71 2.25
N ASP A 136 -18.75 -5.77 2.08
CA ASP A 136 -20.16 -6.07 1.87
C ASP A 136 -20.48 -6.53 0.43
N ILE A 137 -19.56 -6.33 -0.50
CA ILE A 137 -19.69 -6.82 -1.87
C ILE A 137 -19.34 -8.31 -1.92
N LEU A 138 -18.21 -8.71 -1.33
CA LEU A 138 -17.73 -10.09 -1.33
C LEU A 138 -18.46 -10.99 -0.31
N LYS A 139 -18.87 -10.43 0.82
CA LYS A 139 -19.58 -11.14 1.90
C LYS A 139 -18.89 -12.43 2.34
N LEU A 140 -17.57 -12.42 2.40
CA LEU A 140 -16.79 -13.57 2.84
C LEU A 140 -17.08 -13.87 4.31
N PRO A 141 -17.36 -15.13 4.67
CA PRO A 141 -17.71 -15.46 6.05
C PRO A 141 -16.53 -15.24 6.99
N GLY A 142 -16.82 -14.66 8.15
CA GLY A 142 -15.86 -14.44 9.24
C GLY A 142 -16.49 -14.79 10.59
N PRO A 143 -15.72 -14.81 11.67
CA PRO A 143 -16.21 -15.25 12.99
C PRO A 143 -17.26 -14.31 13.60
N TYR A 144 -17.33 -13.06 13.16
CA TYR A 144 -18.26 -12.03 13.68
C TYR A 144 -19.01 -11.29 12.57
N GLY A 145 -19.30 -11.96 11.44
CA GLY A 145 -19.91 -11.37 10.25
C GLY A 145 -19.05 -11.55 9.02
N PHE A 146 -19.01 -10.56 8.14
CA PHE A 146 -18.15 -10.64 6.97
C PHE A 146 -16.70 -10.24 7.34
N LYS A 147 -15.73 -11.06 6.93
CA LYS A 147 -14.32 -10.71 7.07
C LYS A 147 -13.91 -9.70 5.99
N TRP A 148 -12.87 -8.93 6.26
CA TRP A 148 -12.19 -8.12 5.26
C TRP A 148 -11.52 -9.02 4.21
N PRO A 149 -11.79 -8.80 2.92
CA PRO A 149 -11.15 -9.58 1.86
C PRO A 149 -9.66 -9.22 1.74
N SER A 150 -8.83 -10.20 1.41
CA SER A 150 -7.49 -9.91 0.89
C SER A 150 -7.58 -9.37 -0.54
N LEU A 151 -6.50 -8.76 -1.04
CA LEU A 151 -6.43 -8.28 -2.42
C LEU A 151 -6.58 -9.43 -3.42
N THR A 152 -5.97 -10.58 -3.13
CA THR A 152 -6.11 -11.81 -3.94
C THR A 152 -7.57 -12.29 -3.99
N GLU A 153 -8.29 -12.31 -2.85
CA GLU A 153 -9.70 -12.67 -2.81
C GLU A 153 -10.57 -11.71 -3.61
N LEU A 154 -10.28 -10.40 -3.53
CA LEU A 154 -10.97 -9.38 -4.32
C LEU A 154 -10.70 -9.57 -5.81
N HIS A 155 -9.44 -9.78 -6.21
CA HIS A 155 -9.07 -10.00 -7.60
C HIS A 155 -9.72 -11.27 -8.16
N ASN A 156 -9.68 -12.37 -7.41
CA ASN A 156 -10.31 -13.63 -7.80
C ASN A 156 -11.84 -13.49 -7.94
N HIS A 157 -12.50 -12.78 -7.02
CA HIS A 157 -13.94 -12.49 -7.12
C HIS A 157 -14.31 -11.76 -8.41
N LEU A 158 -13.49 -10.80 -8.84
CA LEU A 158 -13.80 -9.96 -10.01
C LEU A 158 -13.38 -10.57 -11.35
N PHE A 159 -12.33 -11.41 -11.36
CA PHE A 159 -11.72 -11.90 -12.60
C PHE A 159 -11.64 -13.43 -12.70
N GLY A 160 -12.02 -14.17 -11.65
CA GLY A 160 -12.02 -15.64 -11.62
C GLY A 160 -10.62 -16.27 -11.54
N CYS A 161 -9.59 -15.47 -11.23
CA CYS A 161 -8.21 -15.94 -11.06
C CYS A 161 -7.45 -15.06 -10.07
N ASP A 162 -6.39 -15.61 -9.48
CA ASP A 162 -5.45 -14.85 -8.69
C ASP A 162 -4.56 -13.98 -9.59
N PHE A 163 -3.93 -12.96 -9.04
CA PHE A 163 -2.91 -12.21 -9.76
C PHE A 163 -1.52 -12.71 -9.41
N VAL A 164 -0.58 -12.52 -10.32
CA VAL A 164 0.82 -12.90 -10.13
C VAL A 164 1.56 -11.77 -9.41
N GLY A 165 2.50 -12.12 -8.55
CA GLY A 165 3.36 -11.14 -7.87
C GLY A 165 2.78 -10.61 -6.55
N ALA A 166 1.80 -11.27 -5.95
CA ALA A 166 1.32 -10.91 -4.60
C ALA A 166 2.51 -10.80 -3.62
N HIS A 167 2.52 -9.74 -2.80
CA HIS A 167 3.62 -9.30 -1.92
C HIS A 167 4.82 -8.66 -2.66
N ASP A 168 4.62 -8.18 -3.90
CA ASP A 168 5.42 -7.12 -4.50
C ASP A 168 4.56 -5.87 -4.55
N ALA A 169 4.99 -4.78 -3.92
CA ALA A 169 4.16 -3.58 -3.76
C ALA A 169 3.67 -3.01 -5.11
N SER A 170 4.42 -3.14 -6.21
CA SER A 170 4.00 -2.65 -7.53
C SER A 170 2.93 -3.53 -8.17
N ASP A 171 3.05 -4.85 -8.00
CA ASP A 171 2.05 -5.80 -8.49
C ASP A 171 0.75 -5.66 -7.69
N ASP A 172 0.85 -5.45 -6.37
CA ASP A 172 -0.29 -5.19 -5.50
C ASP A 172 -1.00 -3.88 -5.86
N VAL A 173 -0.27 -2.79 -6.14
CA VAL A 173 -0.84 -1.53 -6.64
C VAL A 173 -1.54 -1.73 -7.99
N THR A 174 -0.94 -2.51 -8.89
CA THR A 174 -1.52 -2.79 -10.22
C THR A 174 -2.81 -3.60 -10.09
N ALA A 175 -2.81 -4.66 -9.28
CA ALA A 175 -3.98 -5.49 -9.03
C ALA A 175 -5.10 -4.69 -8.36
N MET A 176 -4.77 -3.87 -7.37
CA MET A 176 -5.70 -3.01 -6.66
C MET A 176 -6.37 -1.99 -7.61
N ALA A 177 -5.59 -1.30 -8.44
CA ALA A 177 -6.13 -0.34 -9.40
C ALA A 177 -7.06 -1.03 -10.41
N LYS A 178 -6.67 -2.20 -10.92
CA LYS A 178 -7.50 -3.02 -11.82
C LYS A 178 -8.83 -3.40 -11.16
N CYS A 179 -8.80 -3.87 -9.92
CA CYS A 179 -10.00 -4.19 -9.14
C CYS A 179 -10.89 -2.95 -8.96
N PHE A 180 -10.32 -1.84 -8.55
CA PHE A 180 -11.05 -0.60 -8.29
C PHE A 180 -11.78 -0.08 -9.53
N PHE A 181 -11.11 0.01 -10.68
CA PHE A 181 -11.75 0.47 -11.92
C PHE A 181 -12.79 -0.53 -12.44
N GLN A 182 -12.61 -1.84 -12.22
CA GLN A 182 -13.63 -2.83 -12.53
C GLN A 182 -14.88 -2.68 -11.66
N LEU A 183 -14.73 -2.40 -10.36
CA LEU A 183 -15.84 -2.13 -9.45
C LEU A 183 -16.64 -0.88 -9.86
N ILE A 184 -15.97 0.19 -10.28
CA ILE A 184 -16.62 1.39 -10.83
C ILE A 184 -17.39 1.04 -12.12
N LYS A 185 -16.75 0.32 -13.04
CA LYS A 185 -17.40 -0.11 -14.31
C LYS A 185 -18.63 -0.96 -14.06
N ASN A 186 -18.59 -1.83 -13.06
CA ASN A 186 -19.72 -2.67 -12.65
C ASN A 186 -20.77 -1.90 -11.83
N LYS A 187 -20.55 -0.62 -11.52
CA LYS A 187 -21.41 0.21 -10.64
C LYS A 187 -21.56 -0.37 -9.22
N GLN A 188 -20.57 -1.13 -8.75
CA GLN A 188 -20.57 -1.72 -7.41
C GLN A 188 -20.04 -0.74 -6.36
N ILE A 189 -19.26 0.27 -6.78
CA ILE A 189 -18.85 1.41 -5.96
C ILE A 189 -19.09 2.72 -6.71
N THR A 190 -19.36 3.78 -5.95
CA THR A 190 -19.52 5.16 -6.46
C THR A 190 -18.54 6.07 -5.71
N ILE A 191 -17.92 7.04 -6.39
CA ILE A 191 -16.90 7.95 -5.87
C ILE A 191 -17.43 9.39 -5.89
#